data_213cda4ab7ae4a55b96d1aa22fb549b3
#
_entry.id   213cda4ab7ae4a55b96d1aa22fb549b3
#
_cell.length_a   1.000
_cell.length_b   1.000
_cell.length_c   1.000
_cell.angle_alpha   90.00
_cell.angle_beta   90.00
_cell.angle_gamma   90.00
#
_symmetry.space_group_name_H-M   'P 1'
#
loop_
_entity.id
_entity.type
_entity.pdbx_description
1 polymer ?
#
loop_
_entity_poly.entity_id
_entity_poly.type
_entity_poly.pdbx_seq_one_letter_code
_entity_poly.pdbx_strand_id
1 'polypeptide(L)'
;MPAQVASPAALPGLSPVADKPIVARFDGGRLSSDGGLLVLREIEQRLGIASRVAGCIADPRVPEQVTHQLDEIIRFRMLMIAAGYEDGNDAGTLRHDPMFKLAMGRLPEDDPLCSQPTISRLENLPDKRTLLRMGYAMVDFYCDSFRQVPRRIVLDVDDTFDAAHGGQQLRLFNAYYDEYGFQPIVVFDGDGRLVGAVLRPARRPDGREIVTLLRRLIGRLRANWPRVDILLRGDSHYCTPEVLRFCRANRVDYALGVAPTTTLRRHIGKLEQTTTARVAAAGARDKLRRFKEFYDGAGSWDRVERIIARVEAGPEGADTRFIVTNLNAGSPRTIYEKVYCQRGQAENHIKSFKTHLAADRTSCHTASANQLRLFLHAGAYWMMWSLRVLMPRRSSWRVMQFDTLRLRLIKVAVRVVDLKRQIKLHLPTCTPNQAIFALLLGRLPRLTI
;
A
#
# COMPACT_ATOMS: atom_id res chain seq x y z
N MET A 1 46.72 -3.06 31.22
CA MET A 1 45.61 -2.55 32.05
C MET A 1 44.50 -2.12 31.10
N PRO A 2 43.25 -2.58 31.23
CA PRO A 2 42.15 -2.09 30.40
C PRO A 2 41.90 -0.62 30.76
N ALA A 3 41.86 0.23 29.77
CA ALA A 3 41.51 1.64 29.92
C ALA A 3 40.16 1.75 30.66
N GLN A 4 40.13 2.44 31.78
CA GLN A 4 38.91 2.81 32.46
C GLN A 4 38.09 3.71 31.51
N VAL A 5 37.05 3.14 30.92
CA VAL A 5 36.04 3.94 30.19
C VAL A 5 35.37 4.85 31.22
N ALA A 6 35.67 6.14 31.18
CA ALA A 6 35.03 7.12 32.04
C ALA A 6 33.52 6.97 32.00
N SER A 7 32.87 6.84 33.17
CA SER A 7 31.38 6.81 33.23
C SER A 7 30.80 8.04 32.54
N PRO A 8 29.83 7.90 31.64
CA PRO A 8 29.26 9.06 30.97
C PRO A 8 28.66 10.04 31.97
N ALA A 9 28.89 11.33 31.76
CA ALA A 9 28.38 12.39 32.60
C ALA A 9 26.85 12.37 32.69
N ALA A 10 26.29 12.71 33.85
CA ALA A 10 24.86 12.87 34.01
C ALA A 10 24.39 14.08 33.22
N LEU A 11 23.20 13.94 32.55
CA LEU A 11 22.55 15.05 31.87
C LEU A 11 21.98 16.01 32.90
N PRO A 12 22.25 17.31 32.81
CA PRO A 12 21.72 18.30 33.74
C PRO A 12 20.30 18.74 33.38
N GLY A 13 19.60 19.39 34.28
CA GLY A 13 18.38 20.15 34.00
C GLY A 13 17.07 19.39 34.15
N LEU A 14 17.08 18.16 34.68
CA LEU A 14 15.85 17.42 34.96
C LEU A 14 15.29 17.80 36.33
N SER A 15 13.98 18.18 36.38
CA SER A 15 13.29 18.47 37.62
C SER A 15 13.01 17.19 38.43
N PRO A 16 13.04 17.24 39.77
CA PRO A 16 12.65 16.11 40.60
C PRO A 16 11.21 15.65 40.38
N VAL A 17 10.94 14.39 40.62
CA VAL A 17 9.58 13.82 40.66
C VAL A 17 9.33 13.24 42.05
N ALA A 18 8.27 13.69 42.74
CA ALA A 18 7.96 13.32 44.12
C ALA A 18 9.20 13.44 45.03
N ASP A 19 9.86 14.60 44.93
CA ASP A 19 11.06 14.98 45.70
C ASP A 19 12.33 14.10 45.41
N LYS A 20 12.26 13.23 44.42
CA LYS A 20 13.41 12.41 44.04
C LYS A 20 14.14 13.01 42.86
N PRO A 21 15.45 13.30 42.94
CA PRO A 21 16.22 13.80 41.83
C PRO A 21 16.27 12.77 40.68
N ILE A 22 16.12 13.24 39.42
CA ILE A 22 16.29 12.40 38.25
C ILE A 22 17.72 12.50 37.74
N VAL A 23 18.36 11.36 37.57
CA VAL A 23 19.68 11.25 36.94
C VAL A 23 19.56 10.49 35.64
N ALA A 24 19.89 11.14 34.52
CA ALA A 24 19.93 10.51 33.19
C ALA A 24 21.36 10.40 32.69
N ARG A 25 21.71 9.25 32.11
CA ARG A 25 23.04 8.97 31.53
C ARG A 25 22.90 8.07 30.31
N PHE A 26 23.89 8.15 29.39
CA PHE A 26 23.98 7.26 28.24
C PHE A 26 24.74 5.97 28.57
N ASP A 27 24.26 5.22 29.54
CA ASP A 27 24.85 3.98 30.05
C ASP A 27 23.91 2.77 29.96
N GLY A 28 22.77 2.93 29.26
CA GLY A 28 21.73 1.90 29.12
C GLY A 28 22.10 0.69 28.24
N GLY A 29 23.27 0.73 27.59
CA GLY A 29 23.73 -0.33 26.69
C GLY A 29 22.99 -0.28 25.31
N ARG A 30 22.84 -1.44 24.67
CA ARG A 30 22.24 -1.55 23.34
C ARG A 30 20.72 -1.56 23.43
N LEU A 31 20.12 -0.40 23.38
CA LEU A 31 18.69 -0.19 23.37
C LEU A 31 18.20 0.17 21.97
N SER A 32 16.97 -0.23 21.63
CA SER A 32 16.25 0.20 20.44
C SER A 32 14.80 0.42 20.78
N SER A 33 14.12 1.28 20.04
CA SER A 33 12.67 1.48 20.11
C SER A 33 11.89 0.52 19.21
N ASP A 34 12.56 -0.31 18.43
CA ASP A 34 12.00 -1.10 17.32
C ASP A 34 12.08 -2.61 17.56
N GLY A 35 11.80 -3.05 18.81
CA GLY A 35 11.90 -4.46 19.21
C GLY A 35 11.05 -5.44 18.40
N GLY A 36 9.96 -4.97 17.79
CA GLY A 36 9.13 -5.78 16.91
C GLY A 36 9.66 -5.93 15.48
N LEU A 37 10.76 -5.28 15.13
CA LEU A 37 11.32 -5.30 13.77
C LEU A 37 11.68 -6.73 13.31
N LEU A 38 12.06 -7.63 14.22
CA LEU A 38 12.35 -9.03 13.88
C LEU A 38 11.13 -9.78 13.34
N VAL A 39 9.92 -9.39 13.70
CA VAL A 39 8.71 -9.96 13.10
C VAL A 39 8.63 -9.59 11.61
N LEU A 40 8.94 -8.34 11.27
CA LEU A 40 8.99 -7.89 9.88
C LEU A 40 10.13 -8.57 9.11
N ARG A 41 11.31 -8.77 9.75
CA ARG A 41 12.40 -9.56 9.17
C ARG A 41 11.94 -10.96 8.79
N GLU A 42 11.30 -11.67 9.71
CA GLU A 42 10.81 -13.02 9.47
C GLU A 42 9.75 -13.07 8.35
N ILE A 43 8.91 -12.04 8.27
CA ILE A 43 7.96 -11.88 7.17
C ILE A 43 8.73 -11.67 5.86
N GLU A 44 9.66 -10.72 5.80
CA GLU A 44 10.40 -10.40 4.57
C GLU A 44 11.22 -11.58 4.05
N GLN A 45 11.89 -12.32 4.94
CA GLN A 45 12.63 -13.52 4.57
C GLN A 45 11.77 -14.57 3.86
N ARG A 46 10.49 -14.68 4.25
CA ARG A 46 9.53 -15.58 3.57
C ARG A 46 8.97 -14.98 2.29
N LEU A 47 8.77 -13.67 2.26
CA LEU A 47 8.27 -12.96 1.08
C LEU A 47 9.33 -12.88 -0.03
N GLY A 48 10.60 -12.67 0.32
CA GLY A 48 11.70 -12.53 -0.61
C GLY A 48 11.59 -11.33 -1.55
N ILE A 49 10.87 -10.28 -1.13
CA ILE A 49 10.59 -9.12 -1.99
C ILE A 49 11.87 -8.38 -2.34
N ALA A 50 12.75 -8.16 -1.36
CA ALA A 50 14.00 -7.44 -1.57
C ALA A 50 14.87 -8.12 -2.63
N SER A 51 15.04 -9.43 -2.54
CA SER A 51 15.84 -10.21 -3.51
C SER A 51 15.17 -10.22 -4.89
N ARG A 52 13.84 -10.29 -4.95
CA ARG A 52 13.09 -10.25 -6.22
C ARG A 52 13.25 -8.90 -6.93
N VAL A 53 13.15 -7.80 -6.20
CA VAL A 53 13.34 -6.45 -6.75
C VAL A 53 14.80 -6.23 -7.15
N ALA A 54 15.76 -6.64 -6.32
CA ALA A 54 17.20 -6.57 -6.61
C ALA A 54 17.56 -7.35 -7.88
N GLY A 55 17.00 -8.54 -8.07
CA GLY A 55 17.22 -9.37 -9.27
C GLY A 55 16.77 -8.73 -10.57
N CYS A 56 15.99 -7.65 -10.54
CA CYS A 56 15.64 -6.87 -11.72
C CYS A 56 16.73 -5.88 -12.13
N ILE A 57 17.68 -5.54 -11.25
CA ILE A 57 18.72 -4.54 -11.47
C ILE A 57 20.00 -5.24 -11.93
N ALA A 58 20.54 -4.83 -13.07
CA ALA A 58 21.93 -5.16 -13.42
C ALA A 58 22.83 -4.24 -12.58
N ASP A 59 23.57 -4.81 -11.63
CA ASP A 59 24.48 -4.04 -10.77
C ASP A 59 25.73 -3.63 -11.58
N PRO A 60 25.96 -2.34 -11.81
CA PRO A 60 27.13 -1.88 -12.56
C PRO A 60 28.39 -1.74 -11.70
N ARG A 61 28.30 -2.01 -10.39
CA ARG A 61 29.42 -1.83 -9.46
C ARG A 61 30.42 -2.97 -9.60
N VAL A 62 31.67 -2.66 -9.35
CA VAL A 62 32.75 -3.64 -9.31
C VAL A 62 32.56 -4.55 -8.08
N PRO A 63 32.40 -5.87 -8.22
CA PRO A 63 32.02 -6.77 -7.13
C PRO A 63 32.92 -6.67 -5.89
N GLU A 64 34.24 -6.50 -6.10
CA GLU A 64 35.24 -6.43 -5.04
C GLU A 64 35.14 -5.15 -4.18
N GLN A 65 34.44 -4.13 -4.70
CA GLN A 65 34.23 -2.84 -4.02
C GLN A 65 32.83 -2.70 -3.43
N VAL A 66 31.98 -3.74 -3.56
CA VAL A 66 30.60 -3.72 -3.04
C VAL A 66 30.61 -4.07 -1.56
N THR A 67 30.42 -3.08 -0.70
CA THR A 67 30.23 -3.27 0.75
C THR A 67 28.82 -3.76 1.10
N HIS A 68 27.80 -3.27 0.35
CA HIS A 68 26.41 -3.63 0.59
C HIS A 68 25.77 -4.11 -0.72
N GLN A 69 25.19 -5.30 -0.70
CA GLN A 69 24.47 -5.87 -1.84
C GLN A 69 23.16 -5.12 -2.12
N LEU A 70 22.66 -5.17 -3.36
CA LEU A 70 21.44 -4.46 -3.73
C LEU A 70 20.23 -4.91 -2.91
N ASP A 71 20.07 -6.20 -2.69
CA ASP A 71 18.97 -6.77 -1.91
C ASP A 71 19.04 -6.36 -0.43
N GLU A 72 20.27 -6.24 0.11
CA GLU A 72 20.50 -5.72 1.47
C GLU A 72 20.03 -4.26 1.58
N ILE A 73 20.44 -3.39 0.65
CA ILE A 73 20.03 -1.97 0.65
C ILE A 73 18.51 -1.85 0.52
N ILE A 74 17.90 -2.62 -0.39
CA ILE A 74 16.45 -2.64 -0.62
C ILE A 74 15.72 -3.12 0.63
N ARG A 75 16.16 -4.22 1.25
CA ARG A 75 15.57 -4.79 2.46
C ARG A 75 15.64 -3.80 3.62
N PHE A 76 16.79 -3.20 3.84
CA PHE A 76 16.95 -2.19 4.88
C PHE A 76 15.98 -1.02 4.67
N ARG A 77 15.89 -0.50 3.45
CA ARG A 77 14.98 0.61 3.13
C ARG A 77 13.52 0.25 3.31
N MET A 78 13.09 -0.95 2.92
CA MET A 78 11.71 -1.43 3.12
C MET A 78 11.40 -1.60 4.62
N LEU A 79 12.34 -2.12 5.41
CA LEU A 79 12.20 -2.24 6.87
C LEU A 79 12.08 -0.87 7.54
N MET A 80 12.88 0.13 7.11
CA MET A 80 12.76 1.51 7.59
C MET A 80 11.35 2.05 7.36
N ILE A 81 10.83 1.96 6.12
CA ILE A 81 9.49 2.43 5.76
C ILE A 81 8.42 1.73 6.61
N ALA A 82 8.47 0.41 6.71
CA ALA A 82 7.52 -0.37 7.49
C ALA A 82 7.55 -0.02 8.99
N ALA A 83 8.74 0.28 9.51
CA ALA A 83 8.93 0.74 10.89
C ALA A 83 8.54 2.21 11.11
N GLY A 84 8.20 2.97 10.04
CA GLY A 84 7.75 4.37 10.12
C GLY A 84 8.86 5.40 9.98
N TYR A 85 9.94 5.03 9.33
CA TYR A 85 11.04 5.91 8.95
C TYR A 85 11.04 6.05 7.42
N GLU A 86 10.14 6.88 6.94
CA GLU A 86 9.91 7.08 5.51
C GLU A 86 10.98 7.95 4.84
N ASP A 87 11.79 8.68 5.61
CA ASP A 87 12.89 9.47 5.08
C ASP A 87 14.17 8.62 4.94
N GLY A 88 14.85 8.76 3.79
CA GLY A 88 16.14 8.13 3.59
C GLY A 88 17.24 8.64 4.52
N ASN A 89 17.09 9.86 5.05
CA ASN A 89 18.05 10.48 5.98
C ASN A 89 18.13 9.75 7.32
N ASP A 90 17.02 9.10 7.74
CA ASP A 90 16.99 8.31 8.97
C ASP A 90 18.01 7.16 8.97
N ALA A 91 18.44 6.71 7.80
CA ALA A 91 19.52 5.73 7.66
C ALA A 91 20.82 6.15 8.35
N GLY A 92 21.08 7.47 8.46
CA GLY A 92 22.23 8.00 9.18
C GLY A 92 22.31 7.50 10.62
N THR A 93 21.19 7.41 11.31
CA THR A 93 21.06 6.92 12.68
C THR A 93 20.76 5.42 12.72
N LEU A 94 19.79 4.96 11.93
CA LEU A 94 19.30 3.58 11.99
C LEU A 94 20.33 2.54 11.54
N ARG A 95 21.33 2.92 10.75
CA ARG A 95 22.44 2.04 10.36
C ARG A 95 23.26 1.53 11.55
N HIS A 96 23.17 2.19 12.69
CA HIS A 96 23.86 1.84 13.96
C HIS A 96 22.93 1.15 14.96
N ASP A 97 21.61 1.17 14.72
CA ASP A 97 20.63 0.60 15.64
C ASP A 97 20.77 -0.93 15.72
N PRO A 98 20.85 -1.51 16.94
CA PRO A 98 21.07 -2.93 17.12
C PRO A 98 19.94 -3.80 16.56
N MET A 99 18.69 -3.34 16.57
CA MET A 99 17.56 -4.11 16.03
C MET A 99 17.53 -4.10 14.52
N PHE A 100 17.90 -2.97 13.86
CA PHE A 100 18.05 -2.93 12.42
C PHE A 100 19.21 -3.82 11.96
N LYS A 101 20.35 -3.82 12.66
CA LYS A 101 21.45 -4.75 12.36
C LYS A 101 21.00 -6.21 12.47
N LEU A 102 20.32 -6.58 13.56
CA LEU A 102 19.78 -7.94 13.71
C LEU A 102 18.75 -8.29 12.63
N ALA A 103 17.90 -7.35 12.26
CA ALA A 103 16.91 -7.55 11.19
C ALA A 103 17.60 -7.78 9.83
N MET A 104 18.79 -7.23 9.65
CA MET A 104 19.62 -7.43 8.45
C MET A 104 20.56 -8.66 8.56
N GLY A 105 20.46 -9.45 9.64
CA GLY A 105 21.29 -10.63 9.85
C GLY A 105 22.72 -10.33 10.33
N ARG A 106 22.97 -9.12 10.84
CA ARG A 106 24.26 -8.69 11.40
C ARG A 106 24.21 -8.67 12.93
N LEU A 107 25.35 -8.91 13.56
CA LEU A 107 25.49 -8.75 15.00
C LEU A 107 25.47 -7.25 15.37
N PRO A 108 25.08 -6.91 16.60
CA PRO A 108 25.06 -5.51 17.05
C PRO A 108 26.43 -4.82 16.96
N GLU A 109 27.52 -5.59 17.04
CA GLU A 109 28.92 -5.10 16.99
C GLU A 109 29.46 -4.97 15.58
N ASP A 110 28.82 -5.63 14.57
CA ASP A 110 29.27 -5.58 13.19
C ASP A 110 29.29 -4.16 12.65
N ASP A 111 29.93 -3.98 11.47
CA ASP A 111 29.96 -2.71 10.77
C ASP A 111 28.56 -2.13 10.56
N PRO A 112 28.44 -0.81 10.46
CA PRO A 112 27.16 -0.15 10.20
C PRO A 112 26.51 -0.63 8.91
N LEU A 113 25.17 -0.58 8.86
CA LEU A 113 24.41 -0.79 7.63
C LEU A 113 24.67 0.34 6.63
N CYS A 114 24.09 0.26 5.44
CA CYS A 114 24.30 1.24 4.40
C CYS A 114 23.86 2.66 4.81
N SER A 115 24.56 3.65 4.29
CA SER A 115 24.30 5.07 4.58
C SER A 115 23.22 5.64 3.64
N GLN A 116 22.66 6.80 4.00
CA GLN A 116 21.73 7.55 3.16
C GLN A 116 22.26 7.78 1.72
N PRO A 117 23.52 8.22 1.49
CA PRO A 117 24.03 8.35 0.12
C PRO A 117 24.02 7.04 -0.67
N THR A 118 24.18 5.89 -0.01
CA THR A 118 24.11 4.57 -0.65
C THR A 118 22.68 4.26 -1.07
N ILE A 119 21.67 4.57 -0.24
CA ILE A 119 20.25 4.47 -0.59
C ILE A 119 19.93 5.39 -1.77
N SER A 120 20.38 6.64 -1.74
CA SER A 120 20.14 7.58 -2.83
C SER A 120 20.75 7.13 -4.15
N ARG A 121 21.95 6.53 -4.14
CA ARG A 121 22.53 5.95 -5.36
C ARG A 121 21.70 4.79 -5.90
N LEU A 122 21.19 3.90 -5.01
CA LEU A 122 20.28 2.83 -5.42
C LEU A 122 19.01 3.42 -6.05
N GLU A 123 18.39 4.44 -5.44
CA GLU A 123 17.14 5.04 -5.95
C GLU A 123 17.32 5.62 -7.36
N ASN A 124 18.50 6.10 -7.71
CA ASN A 124 18.81 6.66 -9.03
C ASN A 124 19.40 5.64 -10.02
N LEU A 125 19.60 4.39 -9.63
CA LEU A 125 20.23 3.38 -10.46
C LEU A 125 19.31 2.82 -11.58
N PRO A 126 18.01 2.49 -11.34
CA PRO A 126 17.19 1.82 -12.33
C PRO A 126 16.78 2.72 -13.49
N ASP A 127 16.96 2.20 -14.70
CA ASP A 127 16.39 2.78 -15.92
C ASP A 127 14.90 2.38 -16.10
N LYS A 128 14.24 2.94 -17.12
CA LYS A 128 12.83 2.66 -17.43
C LYS A 128 12.55 1.16 -17.72
N ARG A 129 13.50 0.45 -18.33
CA ARG A 129 13.35 -0.98 -18.63
C ARG A 129 13.43 -1.82 -17.36
N THR A 130 14.34 -1.48 -16.47
CA THR A 130 14.48 -2.09 -15.15
C THR A 130 13.22 -1.87 -14.31
N LEU A 131 12.68 -0.65 -14.27
CA LEU A 131 11.44 -0.35 -13.57
C LEU A 131 10.25 -1.14 -14.13
N LEU A 132 10.18 -1.35 -15.43
CA LEU A 132 9.15 -2.20 -16.03
C LEU A 132 9.30 -3.67 -15.60
N ARG A 133 10.55 -4.21 -15.57
CA ARG A 133 10.82 -5.55 -15.03
C ARG A 133 10.41 -5.67 -13.57
N MET A 134 10.71 -4.66 -12.75
CA MET A 134 10.26 -4.61 -11.35
C MET A 134 8.73 -4.62 -11.24
N GLY A 135 8.03 -3.85 -12.07
CA GLY A 135 6.57 -3.88 -12.13
C GLY A 135 6.02 -5.27 -12.42
N TYR A 136 6.60 -5.98 -13.39
CA TYR A 136 6.23 -7.38 -13.67
C TYR A 136 6.59 -8.32 -12.52
N ALA A 137 7.75 -8.16 -11.89
CA ALA A 137 8.15 -8.96 -10.74
C ALA A 137 7.19 -8.78 -9.55
N MET A 138 6.63 -7.58 -9.35
CA MET A 138 5.60 -7.34 -8.33
C MET A 138 4.27 -8.03 -8.65
N VAL A 139 3.88 -8.08 -9.94
CA VAL A 139 2.70 -8.85 -10.36
C VAL A 139 2.93 -10.36 -10.19
N ASP A 140 4.13 -10.86 -10.51
CA ASP A 140 4.47 -12.26 -10.26
C ASP A 140 4.43 -12.58 -8.77
N PHE A 141 4.98 -11.69 -7.94
CA PHE A 141 4.92 -11.83 -6.49
C PHE A 141 3.47 -11.86 -5.98
N TYR A 142 2.59 -10.99 -6.52
CA TYR A 142 1.16 -11.06 -6.22
C TYR A 142 0.59 -12.44 -6.57
N CYS A 143 0.91 -12.98 -7.73
CA CYS A 143 0.45 -14.31 -8.15
C CYS A 143 0.97 -15.42 -7.21
N ASP A 144 2.24 -15.37 -6.83
CA ASP A 144 2.88 -16.32 -5.93
C ASP A 144 2.29 -16.25 -4.50
N SER A 145 1.65 -15.13 -4.11
CA SER A 145 1.01 -14.98 -2.81
C SER A 145 -0.26 -15.81 -2.61
N PHE A 146 -0.66 -16.57 -3.60
CA PHE A 146 -1.82 -17.47 -3.53
C PHE A 146 -1.36 -18.93 -3.48
N ARG A 147 -1.86 -19.68 -2.51
CA ARG A 147 -1.60 -21.13 -2.40
C ARG A 147 -2.14 -21.95 -3.57
N GLN A 148 -3.20 -21.46 -4.19
CA GLN A 148 -3.85 -22.07 -5.34
C GLN A 148 -4.29 -20.96 -6.28
N VAL A 149 -4.22 -21.22 -7.59
CA VAL A 149 -4.71 -20.27 -8.60
C VAL A 149 -6.19 -19.99 -8.35
N PRO A 150 -6.56 -18.72 -8.10
CA PRO A 150 -7.96 -18.38 -7.86
C PRO A 150 -8.76 -18.50 -9.15
N ARG A 151 -10.03 -18.93 -9.04
CA ARG A 151 -10.93 -18.93 -10.20
C ARG A 151 -11.19 -17.53 -10.72
N ARG A 152 -11.32 -16.56 -9.81
CA ARG A 152 -11.60 -15.15 -10.12
C ARG A 152 -10.81 -14.25 -9.21
N ILE A 153 -10.30 -13.15 -9.77
CA ILE A 153 -9.74 -12.01 -9.03
C ILE A 153 -10.53 -10.75 -9.31
N VAL A 154 -10.51 -9.85 -8.34
CA VAL A 154 -11.06 -8.50 -8.47
C VAL A 154 -9.90 -7.53 -8.45
N LEU A 155 -9.86 -6.59 -9.38
CA LEU A 155 -8.86 -5.54 -9.45
C LEU A 155 -9.56 -4.19 -9.24
N ASP A 156 -9.25 -3.56 -8.12
CA ASP A 156 -9.66 -2.19 -7.79
C ASP A 156 -8.58 -1.23 -8.27
N VAL A 157 -8.90 -0.46 -9.29
CA VAL A 157 -8.00 0.55 -9.86
C VAL A 157 -8.44 1.93 -9.38
N ASP A 158 -7.51 2.68 -8.85
CA ASP A 158 -7.75 4.04 -8.39
C ASP A 158 -6.49 4.87 -8.53
N ASP A 159 -6.62 6.19 -8.44
CA ASP A 159 -5.50 7.12 -8.43
C ASP A 159 -5.55 8.01 -7.19
N THR A 160 -4.39 8.50 -6.79
CA THR A 160 -4.27 9.36 -5.60
C THR A 160 -3.34 10.51 -5.91
N PHE A 161 -3.66 11.71 -5.42
CA PHE A 161 -2.80 12.87 -5.59
C PHE A 161 -1.69 12.87 -4.53
N ASP A 162 -0.45 13.06 -4.97
CA ASP A 162 0.74 13.16 -4.14
C ASP A 162 1.41 14.51 -4.41
N ALA A 163 1.44 15.39 -3.41
CA ALA A 163 2.08 16.70 -3.51
C ALA A 163 3.59 16.58 -3.77
N ALA A 164 4.11 17.35 -4.71
CA ALA A 164 5.53 17.38 -5.06
C ALA A 164 6.18 18.66 -4.57
N HIS A 165 7.11 18.54 -3.65
CA HIS A 165 7.88 19.65 -3.12
C HIS A 165 9.17 19.85 -3.91
N GLY A 166 9.34 21.04 -4.50
CA GLY A 166 10.51 21.39 -5.31
C GLY A 166 10.40 21.01 -6.80
N GLY A 167 11.49 21.20 -7.56
CA GLY A 167 11.55 21.04 -9.02
C GLY A 167 11.76 19.58 -9.45
N GLN A 168 10.74 18.74 -9.35
CA GLN A 168 10.83 17.32 -9.69
C GLN A 168 10.40 17.03 -11.13
N GLN A 169 11.04 16.08 -11.77
CA GLN A 169 10.71 15.65 -13.13
C GLN A 169 9.31 15.02 -13.18
N LEU A 170 8.52 15.39 -14.17
CA LEU A 170 7.13 14.95 -14.40
C LEU A 170 6.10 15.47 -13.38
N ARG A 171 6.46 16.33 -12.42
CA ARG A 171 5.45 17.00 -11.62
C ARG A 171 4.56 17.86 -12.53
N LEU A 172 3.28 17.94 -12.22
CA LEU A 172 2.33 18.76 -12.96
C LEU A 172 1.43 19.51 -11.98
N PHE A 173 1.04 20.73 -12.33
CA PHE A 173 0.06 21.48 -11.57
C PHE A 173 -1.33 20.85 -11.74
N ASN A 174 -2.01 20.62 -10.63
CA ASN A 174 -3.36 20.11 -10.60
C ASN A 174 -4.31 21.17 -10.04
N ALA A 175 -5.15 21.74 -10.90
CA ALA A 175 -6.04 22.83 -10.52
C ALA A 175 -7.10 22.46 -9.47
N TYR A 176 -7.44 21.17 -9.32
CA TYR A 176 -8.40 20.73 -8.29
C TYR A 176 -7.78 20.80 -6.88
N TYR A 177 -6.49 20.46 -6.77
CA TYR A 177 -5.76 20.51 -5.50
C TYR A 177 -5.01 21.82 -5.30
N ASP A 178 -4.96 22.69 -6.33
CA ASP A 178 -4.19 23.95 -6.37
C ASP A 178 -2.70 23.74 -6.04
N GLU A 179 -2.14 22.62 -6.50
CA GLU A 179 -0.78 22.22 -6.12
C GLU A 179 -0.08 21.44 -7.24
N TYR A 180 1.26 21.52 -7.28
CA TYR A 180 2.07 20.64 -8.12
C TYR A 180 2.20 19.25 -7.48
N GLY A 181 2.12 18.21 -8.30
CA GLY A 181 2.22 16.86 -7.76
C GLY A 181 2.31 15.78 -8.82
N PHE A 182 2.10 14.57 -8.32
CA PHE A 182 1.92 13.35 -9.09
C PHE A 182 0.52 12.79 -8.82
N GLN A 183 0.06 11.93 -9.70
CA GLN A 183 -1.20 11.20 -9.53
C GLN A 183 -0.98 9.72 -9.89
N PRO A 184 -0.24 8.99 -9.03
CA PRO A 184 0.01 7.58 -9.28
C PRO A 184 -1.29 6.78 -9.34
N ILE A 185 -1.34 5.82 -10.28
CA ILE A 185 -2.37 4.78 -10.30
C ILE A 185 -1.90 3.63 -9.43
N VAL A 186 -2.78 3.20 -8.52
CA VAL A 186 -2.58 2.03 -7.68
C VAL A 186 -3.65 0.97 -7.97
N VAL A 187 -3.27 -0.29 -7.89
CA VAL A 187 -4.16 -1.42 -8.12
C VAL A 187 -4.11 -2.35 -6.93
N PHE A 188 -5.24 -2.56 -6.30
CA PHE A 188 -5.41 -3.55 -5.23
C PHE A 188 -6.32 -4.68 -5.66
N ASP A 189 -6.17 -5.85 -5.05
CA ASP A 189 -7.20 -6.86 -5.18
C ASP A 189 -8.31 -6.68 -4.12
N GLY A 190 -9.38 -7.48 -4.24
CA GLY A 190 -10.52 -7.41 -3.33
C GLY A 190 -10.20 -7.73 -1.86
N ASP A 191 -9.04 -8.32 -1.57
CA ASP A 191 -8.55 -8.65 -0.22
C ASP A 191 -7.48 -7.65 0.27
N GLY A 192 -7.17 -6.64 -0.53
CA GLY A 192 -6.21 -5.58 -0.22
C GLY A 192 -4.75 -5.94 -0.46
N ARG A 193 -4.47 -6.92 -1.33
CA ARG A 193 -3.11 -7.12 -1.84
C ARG A 193 -2.80 -6.06 -2.87
N LEU A 194 -1.63 -5.45 -2.75
CA LEU A 194 -1.17 -4.47 -3.75
C LEU A 194 -0.65 -5.20 -4.99
N VAL A 195 -1.32 -5.02 -6.12
CA VAL A 195 -0.98 -5.65 -7.40
C VAL A 195 0.00 -4.80 -8.20
N GLY A 196 -0.13 -3.47 -8.11
CA GLY A 196 0.76 -2.55 -8.82
C GLY A 196 0.58 -1.10 -8.41
N ALA A 197 1.64 -0.31 -8.62
CA ALA A 197 1.65 1.13 -8.42
C ALA A 197 2.52 1.79 -9.51
N VAL A 198 1.98 2.78 -10.20
CA VAL A 198 2.65 3.46 -11.32
C VAL A 198 2.60 4.97 -11.13
N LEU A 199 3.77 5.59 -11.03
CA LEU A 199 3.93 7.04 -10.94
C LEU A 199 3.46 7.72 -12.24
N ARG A 200 2.71 8.80 -12.09
CA ARG A 200 2.19 9.60 -13.21
C ARG A 200 2.16 11.09 -12.85
N PRO A 201 2.19 11.98 -13.87
CA PRO A 201 1.91 13.41 -13.65
C PRO A 201 0.52 13.62 -13.03
N ALA A 202 0.35 14.72 -12.27
CA ALA A 202 -0.88 15.03 -11.55
C ALA A 202 -2.01 15.51 -12.49
N ARG A 203 -2.42 14.66 -13.40
CA ARG A 203 -3.58 14.87 -14.28
C ARG A 203 -4.44 13.62 -14.36
N ARG A 204 -5.73 13.81 -14.64
CA ARG A 204 -6.62 12.68 -14.90
C ARG A 204 -6.02 11.78 -15.99
N PRO A 205 -5.99 10.46 -15.78
CA PRO A 205 -5.51 9.53 -16.80
C PRO A 205 -6.47 9.52 -18.01
N ASP A 206 -5.92 9.50 -19.22
CA ASP A 206 -6.73 9.28 -20.43
C ASP A 206 -6.93 7.77 -20.68
N GLY A 207 -7.93 7.46 -21.53
CA GLY A 207 -8.30 6.07 -21.79
C GLY A 207 -7.18 5.23 -22.42
N ARG A 208 -6.30 5.83 -23.25
CA ARG A 208 -5.17 5.11 -23.88
C ARG A 208 -4.09 4.79 -22.86
N GLU A 209 -3.84 5.71 -21.93
CA GLU A 209 -2.89 5.53 -20.85
C GLU A 209 -3.35 4.40 -19.91
N ILE A 210 -4.64 4.41 -19.51
CA ILE A 210 -5.24 3.34 -18.70
C ILE A 210 -5.16 1.99 -19.42
N VAL A 211 -5.52 1.92 -20.71
CA VAL A 211 -5.43 0.69 -21.51
C VAL A 211 -4.00 0.18 -21.61
N THR A 212 -3.00 1.07 -21.70
CA THR A 212 -1.59 0.68 -21.75
C THR A 212 -1.17 0.01 -20.43
N LEU A 213 -1.60 0.56 -19.29
CA LEU A 213 -1.37 -0.04 -17.97
C LEU A 213 -2.08 -1.39 -17.85
N LEU A 214 -3.39 -1.44 -18.17
CA LEU A 214 -4.20 -2.66 -18.07
C LEU A 214 -3.67 -3.78 -18.97
N ARG A 215 -3.22 -3.46 -20.20
CA ARG A 215 -2.63 -4.44 -21.11
C ARG A 215 -1.40 -5.13 -20.52
N ARG A 216 -0.51 -4.35 -19.89
CA ARG A 216 0.68 -4.88 -19.23
C ARG A 216 0.33 -5.71 -18.02
N LEU A 217 -0.54 -5.18 -17.16
CA LEU A 217 -0.96 -5.83 -15.92
C LEU A 217 -1.70 -7.14 -16.19
N ILE A 218 -2.76 -7.10 -17.00
CA ILE A 218 -3.59 -8.26 -17.33
C ILE A 218 -2.81 -9.28 -18.15
N GLY A 219 -1.96 -8.80 -19.06
CA GLY A 219 -1.06 -9.68 -19.82
C GLY A 219 -0.11 -10.46 -18.90
N ARG A 220 0.47 -9.81 -17.88
CA ARG A 220 1.34 -10.49 -16.90
C ARG A 220 0.56 -11.42 -15.98
N LEU A 221 -0.61 -11.02 -15.51
CA LEU A 221 -1.49 -11.88 -14.71
C LEU A 221 -1.84 -13.17 -15.47
N ARG A 222 -2.20 -13.06 -16.75
CA ARG A 222 -2.53 -14.21 -17.58
C ARG A 222 -1.33 -15.06 -18.02
N ALA A 223 -0.14 -14.49 -18.03
CA ALA A 223 1.07 -15.29 -18.20
C ALA A 223 1.26 -16.27 -17.03
N ASN A 224 0.90 -15.84 -15.80
CA ASN A 224 0.92 -16.70 -14.60
C ASN A 224 -0.36 -17.57 -14.50
N TRP A 225 -1.52 -17.00 -14.81
CA TRP A 225 -2.85 -17.61 -14.63
C TRP A 225 -3.70 -17.50 -15.91
N PRO A 226 -3.49 -18.34 -16.91
CA PRO A 226 -4.11 -18.19 -18.24
C PRO A 226 -5.64 -18.19 -18.26
N ARG A 227 -6.27 -18.82 -17.27
CA ARG A 227 -7.72 -19.03 -17.21
C ARG A 227 -8.42 -18.22 -16.11
N VAL A 228 -7.71 -17.32 -15.41
CA VAL A 228 -8.31 -16.55 -14.34
C VAL A 228 -9.38 -15.59 -14.87
N ASP A 229 -10.56 -15.59 -14.25
CA ASP A 229 -11.58 -14.58 -14.47
C ASP A 229 -11.16 -13.28 -13.77
N ILE A 230 -11.26 -12.16 -14.46
CA ILE A 230 -10.86 -10.85 -13.93
C ILE A 230 -12.07 -9.93 -13.92
N LEU A 231 -12.35 -9.33 -12.77
CA LEU A 231 -13.31 -8.23 -12.61
C LEU A 231 -12.55 -6.94 -12.32
N LEU A 232 -12.67 -5.96 -13.19
CA LEU A 232 -12.14 -4.61 -13.00
C LEU A 232 -13.19 -3.73 -12.32
N ARG A 233 -12.82 -3.06 -11.22
CA ARG A 233 -13.61 -2.00 -10.60
C ARG A 233 -12.82 -0.70 -10.58
N GLY A 234 -13.51 0.40 -10.79
CA GLY A 234 -12.92 1.74 -10.79
C GLY A 234 -14.00 2.80 -10.66
N ASP A 235 -13.61 4.02 -10.44
CA ASP A 235 -14.50 5.16 -10.44
C ASP A 235 -14.82 5.63 -11.89
N SER A 236 -15.41 6.81 -12.01
CA SER A 236 -15.76 7.38 -13.31
C SER A 236 -14.57 7.82 -14.17
N HIS A 237 -13.38 7.95 -13.57
CA HIS A 237 -12.16 8.24 -14.33
C HIS A 237 -11.77 7.09 -15.25
N TYR A 238 -12.08 5.85 -14.84
CA TYR A 238 -11.75 4.63 -15.59
C TYR A 238 -12.85 4.22 -16.59
N CYS A 239 -14.00 4.88 -16.57
CA CYS A 239 -15.09 4.62 -17.52
C CYS A 239 -14.89 5.38 -18.82
N THR A 240 -13.96 4.96 -19.65
CA THR A 240 -13.70 5.52 -20.98
C THR A 240 -14.00 4.51 -22.08
N PRO A 241 -14.33 4.96 -23.32
CA PRO A 241 -14.63 4.06 -24.43
C PRO A 241 -13.52 3.04 -24.70
N GLU A 242 -12.26 3.48 -24.57
CA GLU A 242 -11.07 2.64 -24.80
C GLU A 242 -10.99 1.53 -23.76
N VAL A 243 -11.25 1.84 -22.47
CA VAL A 243 -11.23 0.87 -21.38
C VAL A 243 -12.35 -0.15 -21.53
N LEU A 244 -13.58 0.29 -21.82
CA LEU A 244 -14.71 -0.61 -22.03
C LEU A 244 -14.45 -1.57 -23.20
N ARG A 245 -13.95 -1.06 -24.33
CA ARG A 245 -13.56 -1.86 -25.49
C ARG A 245 -12.45 -2.85 -25.17
N PHE A 246 -11.41 -2.38 -24.46
CA PHE A 246 -10.29 -3.23 -24.04
C PHE A 246 -10.77 -4.37 -23.13
N CYS A 247 -11.60 -4.09 -22.14
CA CYS A 247 -12.12 -5.11 -21.22
C CYS A 247 -12.89 -6.19 -21.96
N ARG A 248 -13.79 -5.81 -22.87
CA ARG A 248 -14.55 -6.77 -23.70
C ARG A 248 -13.65 -7.62 -24.58
N ALA A 249 -12.72 -6.99 -25.30
CA ALA A 249 -11.79 -7.68 -26.20
C ALA A 249 -10.88 -8.68 -25.46
N ASN A 250 -10.63 -8.43 -24.17
CA ASN A 250 -9.76 -9.26 -23.35
C ASN A 250 -10.51 -10.12 -22.31
N ARG A 251 -11.82 -10.32 -22.45
CA ARG A 251 -12.64 -11.12 -21.51
C ARG A 251 -12.42 -10.70 -20.06
N VAL A 252 -12.49 -9.40 -19.80
CA VAL A 252 -12.44 -8.80 -18.49
C VAL A 252 -13.83 -8.29 -18.14
N ASP A 253 -14.37 -8.77 -17.03
CA ASP A 253 -15.58 -8.21 -16.48
C ASP A 253 -15.29 -6.82 -15.88
N TYR A 254 -16.29 -5.96 -15.86
CA TYR A 254 -16.13 -4.64 -15.24
C TYR A 254 -17.40 -4.17 -14.51
N ALA A 255 -17.17 -3.36 -13.48
CA ALA A 255 -18.17 -2.53 -12.82
C ALA A 255 -17.52 -1.17 -12.52
N LEU A 256 -17.82 -0.17 -13.35
CA LEU A 256 -17.16 1.15 -13.31
C LEU A 256 -18.18 2.23 -13.01
N GLY A 257 -17.78 3.21 -12.20
CA GLY A 257 -18.59 4.41 -11.98
C GLY A 257 -18.80 5.17 -13.28
N VAL A 258 -19.95 5.83 -13.43
CA VAL A 258 -20.25 6.71 -14.55
C VAL A 258 -20.68 8.06 -14.03
N ALA A 259 -20.10 9.14 -14.57
CA ALA A 259 -20.51 10.49 -14.24
C ALA A 259 -21.97 10.72 -14.68
N PRO A 260 -22.82 11.35 -13.84
CA PRO A 260 -24.20 11.62 -14.18
C PRO A 260 -24.30 12.60 -15.35
N THR A 261 -24.99 12.20 -16.41
CA THR A 261 -25.31 13.04 -17.57
C THR A 261 -26.82 13.34 -17.63
N THR A 262 -27.21 14.36 -18.36
CA THR A 262 -28.63 14.68 -18.58
C THR A 262 -29.41 13.49 -19.20
N THR A 263 -28.76 12.74 -20.10
CA THR A 263 -29.34 11.54 -20.72
C THR A 263 -29.60 10.46 -19.69
N LEU A 264 -28.61 10.14 -18.84
CA LEU A 264 -28.77 9.15 -17.77
C LEU A 264 -29.85 9.55 -16.76
N ARG A 265 -29.91 10.84 -16.40
CA ARG A 265 -30.92 11.37 -15.47
C ARG A 265 -32.35 11.24 -16.04
N ARG A 266 -32.56 11.41 -17.35
CA ARG A 266 -33.87 11.19 -17.97
C ARG A 266 -34.41 9.77 -17.75
N HIS A 267 -33.55 8.75 -17.79
CA HIS A 267 -33.98 7.37 -17.54
C HIS A 267 -34.50 7.14 -16.11
N ILE A 268 -34.08 7.94 -15.14
CA ILE A 268 -34.40 7.69 -13.73
C ILE A 268 -35.32 8.76 -13.11
N GLY A 269 -35.70 9.81 -13.84
CA GLY A 269 -36.44 10.94 -13.29
C GLY A 269 -37.72 10.53 -12.54
N LYS A 270 -38.55 9.62 -13.11
CA LYS A 270 -39.72 9.07 -12.42
C LYS A 270 -39.37 8.29 -11.16
N LEU A 271 -38.25 7.54 -11.16
CA LEU A 271 -37.80 6.81 -10.00
C LEU A 271 -37.33 7.77 -8.89
N GLU A 272 -36.61 8.82 -9.27
CA GLU A 272 -36.16 9.89 -8.36
C GLU A 272 -37.33 10.56 -7.66
N GLN A 273 -38.30 11.07 -8.46
CA GLN A 273 -39.53 11.71 -7.97
C GLN A 273 -40.30 10.81 -7.01
N THR A 274 -40.57 9.57 -7.41
CA THR A 274 -41.35 8.64 -6.57
C THR A 274 -40.56 8.19 -5.31
N THR A 275 -39.24 8.18 -5.34
CA THR A 275 -38.42 7.86 -4.15
C THR A 275 -38.45 9.01 -3.16
N THR A 276 -38.28 10.24 -3.64
CA THR A 276 -38.34 11.45 -2.81
C THR A 276 -39.72 11.63 -2.19
N ALA A 277 -40.80 11.46 -3.01
CA ALA A 277 -42.18 11.54 -2.51
C ALA A 277 -42.48 10.51 -1.40
N ARG A 278 -41.97 9.29 -1.51
CA ARG A 278 -42.12 8.25 -0.47
C ARG A 278 -41.41 8.61 0.83
N VAL A 279 -40.23 9.19 0.76
CA VAL A 279 -39.49 9.65 1.96
C VAL A 279 -40.25 10.79 2.62
N ALA A 280 -40.74 11.76 1.85
CA ALA A 280 -41.52 12.87 2.35
C ALA A 280 -42.83 12.41 3.01
N ALA A 281 -43.58 11.52 2.35
CA ALA A 281 -44.83 10.98 2.88
C ALA A 281 -44.68 10.13 4.14
N ALA A 282 -43.58 9.42 4.26
CA ALA A 282 -43.28 8.58 5.43
C ALA A 282 -42.74 9.37 6.64
N GLY A 283 -42.40 10.66 6.49
CA GLY A 283 -41.68 11.42 7.52
C GLY A 283 -40.37 10.74 7.94
N ALA A 284 -39.80 9.92 7.05
CA ALA A 284 -38.75 8.99 7.37
C ALA A 284 -37.44 9.73 7.67
N ARG A 285 -36.85 9.39 8.81
CA ARG A 285 -35.47 9.81 9.14
C ARG A 285 -34.42 8.98 8.41
N ASP A 286 -34.80 7.80 7.89
CA ASP A 286 -33.90 6.87 7.22
C ASP A 286 -33.88 7.10 5.71
N LYS A 287 -32.74 6.76 5.10
CA LYS A 287 -32.54 6.86 3.68
C LYS A 287 -33.22 5.70 2.95
N LEU A 288 -34.02 6.00 1.94
CA LEU A 288 -34.63 5.02 1.04
C LEU A 288 -33.76 4.84 -0.22
N ARG A 289 -33.33 3.61 -0.49
CA ARG A 289 -32.58 3.26 -1.68
C ARG A 289 -33.41 2.44 -2.65
N ARG A 290 -33.37 2.83 -3.93
CA ARG A 290 -34.00 2.10 -5.02
C ARG A 290 -33.03 1.98 -6.18
N PHE A 291 -33.17 0.92 -6.97
CA PHE A 291 -32.29 0.61 -8.09
C PHE A 291 -33.10 0.46 -9.36
N LYS A 292 -32.51 0.90 -10.48
CA LYS A 292 -33.03 0.69 -11.84
C LYS A 292 -31.89 0.30 -12.74
N GLU A 293 -32.12 -0.64 -13.62
CA GLU A 293 -31.24 -0.93 -14.73
C GLU A 293 -31.86 -0.52 -16.05
N PHE A 294 -31.02 -0.17 -16.98
CA PHE A 294 -31.38 0.15 -18.35
C PHE A 294 -30.15 0.01 -19.23
N TYR A 295 -30.37 0.00 -20.54
CA TYR A 295 -29.31 -0.04 -21.54
C TYR A 295 -29.21 1.31 -22.21
N ASP A 296 -28.04 1.90 -22.25
CA ASP A 296 -27.76 3.18 -22.89
C ASP A 296 -26.28 3.25 -23.28
N GLY A 297 -25.90 4.25 -24.08
CA GLY A 297 -24.54 4.49 -24.52
C GLY A 297 -24.28 5.97 -24.74
N ALA A 298 -23.08 6.41 -24.37
CA ALA A 298 -22.61 7.74 -24.80
C ALA A 298 -22.28 7.72 -26.29
N GLY A 299 -22.37 8.87 -26.98
CA GLY A 299 -22.04 8.98 -28.39
C GLY A 299 -20.62 8.55 -28.76
N SER A 300 -19.73 8.51 -27.80
CA SER A 300 -18.35 8.00 -27.96
C SER A 300 -18.20 6.49 -27.74
N TRP A 301 -19.25 5.80 -27.27
CA TRP A 301 -19.22 4.36 -27.04
C TRP A 301 -19.56 3.62 -28.34
N ASP A 302 -18.93 2.48 -28.56
CA ASP A 302 -19.12 1.64 -29.72
C ASP A 302 -20.40 0.77 -29.67
N ARG A 303 -21.03 0.69 -28.48
CA ARG A 303 -22.30 0.01 -28.29
C ARG A 303 -23.01 0.51 -27.01
N VAL A 304 -24.26 0.12 -26.86
CA VAL A 304 -25.00 0.29 -25.61
C VAL A 304 -24.48 -0.69 -24.53
N GLU A 305 -24.45 -0.23 -23.32
CA GLU A 305 -23.98 -0.99 -22.15
C GLU A 305 -25.09 -1.08 -21.10
N ARG A 306 -25.01 -2.06 -20.22
CA ARG A 306 -25.87 -2.18 -19.05
C ARG A 306 -25.49 -1.14 -18.02
N ILE A 307 -26.42 -0.25 -17.70
CA ILE A 307 -26.24 0.81 -16.70
C ILE A 307 -27.14 0.51 -15.52
N ILE A 308 -26.60 0.64 -14.31
CA ILE A 308 -27.35 0.49 -13.06
C ILE A 308 -27.31 1.82 -12.35
N ALA A 309 -28.48 2.36 -12.05
CA ALA A 309 -28.66 3.55 -11.23
C ALA A 309 -29.05 3.18 -9.81
N ARG A 310 -28.40 3.80 -8.82
CA ARG A 310 -28.83 3.85 -7.43
C ARG A 310 -29.42 5.22 -7.17
N VAL A 311 -30.68 5.27 -6.80
CA VAL A 311 -31.37 6.46 -6.28
C VAL A 311 -31.49 6.30 -4.78
N GLU A 312 -30.91 7.21 -4.03
CA GLU A 312 -31.02 7.29 -2.59
C GLU A 312 -31.67 8.64 -2.23
N ALA A 313 -32.77 8.62 -1.49
CA ALA A 313 -33.40 9.83 -0.98
C ALA A 313 -33.45 9.80 0.53
N GLY A 314 -33.26 10.95 1.15
CA GLY A 314 -33.29 11.16 2.59
C GLY A 314 -33.65 12.60 2.94
N PRO A 315 -33.56 13.02 4.22
CA PRO A 315 -33.90 14.38 4.65
C PRO A 315 -33.15 15.49 3.89
N GLU A 316 -31.94 15.22 3.43
CA GLU A 316 -31.07 16.18 2.72
C GLU A 316 -31.31 16.19 1.20
N GLY A 317 -32.30 15.43 0.69
CA GLY A 317 -32.59 15.32 -0.73
C GLY A 317 -32.23 13.98 -1.34
N ALA A 318 -32.08 13.96 -2.68
CA ALA A 318 -31.77 12.76 -3.44
C ALA A 318 -30.32 12.76 -3.93
N ASP A 319 -29.60 11.63 -3.76
CA ASP A 319 -28.31 11.34 -4.36
C ASP A 319 -28.47 10.19 -5.36
N THR A 320 -28.11 10.44 -6.61
CA THR A 320 -28.18 9.44 -7.68
C THR A 320 -26.80 9.17 -8.27
N ARG A 321 -26.42 7.89 -8.30
CA ARG A 321 -25.16 7.43 -8.87
C ARG A 321 -25.39 6.33 -9.89
N PHE A 322 -24.50 6.27 -10.87
CA PHE A 322 -24.57 5.32 -11.97
C PHE A 322 -23.31 4.48 -12.03
N ILE A 323 -23.47 3.23 -12.43
CA ILE A 323 -22.38 2.35 -12.83
C ILE A 323 -22.69 1.72 -14.18
N VAL A 324 -21.63 1.41 -14.93
CA VAL A 324 -21.69 0.61 -16.14
C VAL A 324 -21.07 -0.76 -15.88
N THR A 325 -21.64 -1.81 -16.47
CA THR A 325 -21.15 -3.17 -16.28
C THR A 325 -21.46 -4.07 -17.47
N ASN A 326 -20.60 -5.07 -17.73
CA ASN A 326 -20.88 -6.17 -18.65
C ASN A 326 -21.30 -7.45 -17.94
N LEU A 327 -21.50 -7.42 -16.62
CA LEU A 327 -21.99 -8.57 -15.87
C LEU A 327 -23.44 -8.87 -16.25
N ASN A 328 -23.70 -10.07 -16.77
CA ASN A 328 -25.04 -10.48 -17.18
C ASN A 328 -25.88 -11.04 -16.02
N ALA A 329 -25.23 -11.66 -15.04
CA ALA A 329 -25.89 -12.25 -13.87
C ALA A 329 -25.97 -11.27 -12.69
N GLY A 330 -27.02 -11.40 -11.89
CA GLY A 330 -27.25 -10.62 -10.67
C GLY A 330 -28.23 -9.47 -10.84
N SER A 331 -29.02 -9.23 -9.78
CA SER A 331 -29.96 -8.10 -9.75
C SER A 331 -29.19 -6.76 -9.72
N PRO A 332 -29.78 -5.65 -10.17
CA PRO A 332 -29.16 -4.32 -10.09
C PRO A 332 -28.66 -3.98 -8.68
N ARG A 333 -29.46 -4.28 -7.68
CA ARG A 333 -29.10 -4.08 -6.28
C ARG A 333 -27.86 -4.91 -5.88
N THR A 334 -27.83 -6.18 -6.25
CA THR A 334 -26.72 -7.08 -5.91
C THR A 334 -25.42 -6.62 -6.57
N ILE A 335 -25.47 -6.28 -7.87
CA ILE A 335 -24.28 -5.79 -8.58
C ILE A 335 -23.80 -4.48 -7.98
N TYR A 336 -24.72 -3.55 -7.68
CA TYR A 336 -24.33 -2.26 -7.11
C TYR A 336 -23.77 -2.42 -5.69
N GLU A 337 -24.53 -3.04 -4.76
CA GLU A 337 -24.18 -3.09 -3.34
C GLU A 337 -23.10 -4.13 -3.00
N LYS A 338 -23.14 -5.32 -3.66
CA LYS A 338 -22.25 -6.45 -3.31
C LYS A 338 -21.04 -6.60 -4.23
N VAL A 339 -21.07 -5.98 -5.42
CA VAL A 339 -19.93 -6.02 -6.33
C VAL A 339 -19.26 -4.65 -6.38
N TYR A 340 -19.95 -3.60 -6.84
CA TYR A 340 -19.34 -2.30 -7.02
C TYR A 340 -18.96 -1.60 -5.70
N CYS A 341 -19.86 -1.54 -4.71
CA CYS A 341 -19.61 -0.83 -3.45
C CYS A 341 -18.47 -1.43 -2.63
N GLN A 342 -18.10 -2.70 -2.86
CA GLN A 342 -16.92 -3.29 -2.21
C GLN A 342 -15.61 -2.59 -2.64
N ARG A 343 -15.61 -1.86 -3.76
CA ARG A 343 -14.49 -0.98 -4.17
C ARG A 343 -14.14 0.05 -3.08
N GLY A 344 -15.11 0.49 -2.26
CA GLY A 344 -14.85 1.42 -1.15
C GLY A 344 -13.76 0.94 -0.18
N GLN A 345 -13.44 -0.36 -0.14
CA GLN A 345 -12.30 -0.86 0.63
C GLN A 345 -10.95 -0.44 0.02
N ALA A 346 -10.87 -0.19 -1.28
CA ALA A 346 -9.65 0.30 -1.92
C ALA A 346 -9.18 1.63 -1.33
N GLU A 347 -10.11 2.51 -0.94
CA GLU A 347 -9.79 3.78 -0.28
C GLU A 347 -9.02 3.57 1.04
N ASN A 348 -9.41 2.53 1.82
CA ASN A 348 -8.69 2.15 3.04
C ASN A 348 -7.30 1.57 2.73
N HIS A 349 -7.15 0.84 1.63
CA HIS A 349 -5.86 0.29 1.20
C HIS A 349 -4.95 1.40 0.68
N ILE A 350 -5.49 2.36 -0.08
CA ILE A 350 -4.79 3.57 -0.52
C ILE A 350 -4.34 4.38 0.70
N LYS A 351 -5.22 4.61 1.68
CA LYS A 351 -4.85 5.28 2.93
C LYS A 351 -3.71 4.55 3.65
N SER A 352 -3.76 3.22 3.72
CA SER A 352 -2.68 2.44 4.34
C SER A 352 -1.36 2.57 3.59
N PHE A 353 -1.40 2.61 2.27
CA PHE A 353 -0.21 2.79 1.42
C PHE A 353 0.31 4.23 1.46
N LYS A 354 -0.57 5.19 1.16
CA LYS A 354 -0.22 6.61 1.06
C LYS A 354 0.10 7.21 2.43
N THR A 355 -0.84 7.13 3.38
CA THR A 355 -0.73 7.87 4.65
C THR A 355 0.06 7.12 5.71
N HIS A 356 -0.24 5.82 5.93
CA HIS A 356 0.42 5.08 7.01
C HIS A 356 1.84 4.65 6.67
N LEU A 357 2.16 4.48 5.38
CA LEU A 357 3.51 4.18 4.92
C LEU A 357 4.18 5.35 4.20
N ALA A 358 3.50 6.50 4.09
CA ALA A 358 4.00 7.72 3.44
C ALA A 358 4.50 7.49 2.00
N ALA A 359 3.75 6.69 1.20
CA ALA A 359 4.13 6.39 -0.19
C ALA A 359 4.00 7.61 -1.12
N ASP A 360 3.30 8.67 -0.67
CA ASP A 360 3.22 9.98 -1.32
C ASP A 360 4.51 10.81 -1.18
N ARG A 361 5.49 10.32 -0.42
CA ARG A 361 6.77 11.01 -0.23
C ARG A 361 7.72 10.81 -1.40
N THR A 362 7.29 11.28 -2.57
CA THR A 362 8.05 11.26 -3.83
C THR A 362 9.00 12.44 -3.90
N SER A 363 10.10 12.43 -3.13
CA SER A 363 11.02 13.55 -2.97
C SER A 363 12.31 13.46 -3.80
N CYS A 364 12.42 12.51 -4.74
CA CYS A 364 13.54 12.42 -5.66
C CYS A 364 13.39 13.38 -6.84
N HIS A 365 14.52 13.86 -7.38
CA HIS A 365 14.51 14.73 -8.55
C HIS A 365 14.00 14.03 -9.82
N THR A 366 14.41 12.79 -10.06
CA THR A 366 14.04 12.02 -11.26
C THR A 366 12.76 11.22 -11.07
N ALA A 367 11.95 11.12 -12.11
CA ALA A 367 10.74 10.30 -12.09
C ALA A 367 11.04 8.80 -11.91
N SER A 368 12.17 8.33 -12.43
CA SER A 368 12.60 6.94 -12.26
C SER A 368 12.90 6.61 -10.80
N ALA A 369 13.57 7.50 -10.08
CA ALA A 369 13.84 7.32 -8.66
C ALA A 369 12.55 7.35 -7.82
N ASN A 370 11.61 8.25 -8.13
CA ASN A 370 10.31 8.27 -7.47
C ASN A 370 9.48 7.01 -7.77
N GLN A 371 9.55 6.45 -9.00
CA GLN A 371 8.93 5.16 -9.29
C GLN A 371 9.55 4.02 -8.49
N LEU A 372 10.89 3.99 -8.34
CA LEU A 372 11.52 2.99 -7.48
C LEU A 372 11.07 3.14 -6.02
N ARG A 373 10.97 4.37 -5.52
CA ARG A 373 10.43 4.60 -4.16
C ARG A 373 9.04 4.02 -3.98
N LEU A 374 8.13 4.17 -4.96
CA LEU A 374 6.82 3.52 -4.91
C LEU A 374 6.94 2.00 -4.78
N PHE A 375 7.90 1.36 -5.45
CA PHE A 375 8.13 -0.09 -5.30
C PHE A 375 8.69 -0.46 -3.92
N LEU A 376 9.56 0.37 -3.33
CA LEU A 376 10.05 0.15 -1.96
C LEU A 376 8.90 0.28 -0.94
N HIS A 377 8.03 1.28 -1.11
CA HIS A 377 6.80 1.41 -0.30
C HIS A 377 5.83 0.25 -0.55
N ALA A 378 5.73 -0.26 -1.78
CA ALA A 378 4.94 -1.46 -2.08
C ALA A 378 5.47 -2.69 -1.35
N GLY A 379 6.79 -2.87 -1.26
CA GLY A 379 7.41 -3.93 -0.46
C GLY A 379 7.09 -3.78 1.04
N ALA A 380 7.21 -2.57 1.58
CA ALA A 380 6.81 -2.27 2.96
C ALA A 380 5.31 -2.53 3.21
N TYR A 381 4.46 -2.17 2.23
CA TYR A 381 3.03 -2.47 2.29
C TYR A 381 2.77 -3.96 2.40
N TRP A 382 3.44 -4.79 1.59
CA TRP A 382 3.30 -6.23 1.63
C TRP A 382 3.73 -6.83 2.98
N MET A 383 4.80 -6.32 3.59
CA MET A 383 5.20 -6.75 4.94
C MET A 383 4.13 -6.43 5.98
N MET A 384 3.59 -5.20 5.98
CA MET A 384 2.55 -4.78 6.93
C MET A 384 1.20 -5.46 6.65
N TRP A 385 0.86 -5.70 5.39
CA TRP A 385 -0.32 -6.48 5.01
C TRP A 385 -0.19 -7.93 5.50
N SER A 386 0.97 -8.56 5.33
CA SER A 386 1.24 -9.92 5.79
C SER A 386 1.19 -10.02 7.32
N LEU A 387 1.76 -9.04 8.04
CA LEU A 387 1.63 -8.92 9.50
C LEU A 387 0.14 -8.92 9.90
N ARG A 388 -0.67 -8.10 9.26
CA ARG A 388 -2.11 -8.01 9.51
C ARG A 388 -2.84 -9.33 9.18
N VAL A 389 -2.43 -10.01 8.10
CA VAL A 389 -3.04 -11.29 7.68
C VAL A 389 -2.73 -12.44 8.66
N LEU A 390 -1.62 -12.38 9.37
CA LEU A 390 -1.29 -13.33 10.44
C LEU A 390 -2.17 -13.19 11.69
N MET A 391 -2.85 -12.05 11.86
CA MET A 391 -3.73 -11.84 13.01
C MET A 391 -4.96 -12.75 12.99
N PRO A 392 -5.58 -13.06 14.13
CA PRO A 392 -6.80 -13.85 14.19
C PRO A 392 -7.93 -13.24 13.34
N ARG A 393 -8.58 -14.07 12.51
CA ARG A 393 -9.56 -13.59 11.52
C ARG A 393 -10.71 -12.76 12.10
N ARG A 394 -11.16 -13.07 13.34
CA ARG A 394 -12.30 -12.40 14.01
C ARG A 394 -11.85 -11.47 15.14
N SER A 395 -10.65 -10.91 15.05
CA SER A 395 -10.13 -9.98 16.06
C SER A 395 -10.04 -8.55 15.53
N SER A 396 -10.07 -7.56 16.41
CA SER A 396 -9.80 -6.16 16.08
C SER A 396 -8.41 -5.96 15.45
N TRP A 397 -7.46 -6.81 15.75
CA TRP A 397 -6.12 -6.80 15.16
C TRP A 397 -6.13 -7.01 13.64
N ARG A 398 -7.07 -7.83 13.14
CA ARG A 398 -7.18 -8.14 11.69
C ARG A 398 -7.60 -6.94 10.84
N VAL A 399 -8.33 -6.00 11.41
CA VAL A 399 -8.85 -4.80 10.75
C VAL A 399 -8.13 -3.52 11.17
N MET A 400 -7.10 -3.66 12.01
CA MET A 400 -6.34 -2.54 12.56
C MET A 400 -5.54 -1.82 11.45
N GLN A 401 -5.43 -0.52 11.56
CA GLN A 401 -4.64 0.31 10.64
C GLN A 401 -3.14 0.05 10.83
N PHE A 402 -2.34 0.30 9.79
CA PHE A 402 -0.90 -0.01 9.82
C PHE A 402 -0.12 0.83 10.82
N ASP A 403 -0.46 2.09 10.99
CA ASP A 403 0.12 2.96 12.02
C ASP A 403 -0.10 2.42 13.44
N THR A 404 -1.32 1.96 13.72
CA THR A 404 -1.66 1.36 15.00
C THR A 404 -0.96 0.02 15.22
N LEU A 405 -0.86 -0.83 14.18
CA LEU A 405 -0.08 -2.07 14.24
C LEU A 405 1.40 -1.78 14.50
N ARG A 406 1.96 -0.79 13.80
CA ARG A 406 3.33 -0.32 13.99
C ARG A 406 3.56 0.12 15.43
N LEU A 407 2.72 1.01 15.95
CA LEU A 407 2.85 1.55 17.30
C LEU A 407 2.79 0.43 18.37
N ARG A 408 1.90 -0.54 18.19
CA ARG A 408 1.65 -1.58 19.20
C ARG A 408 2.60 -2.77 19.12
N LEU A 409 3.17 -3.05 17.95
CA LEU A 409 3.93 -4.28 17.72
C LEU A 409 5.36 -4.04 17.23
N ILE A 410 5.62 -2.94 16.50
CA ILE A 410 6.97 -2.66 16.01
C ILE A 410 7.70 -1.72 16.96
N LYS A 411 7.05 -0.61 17.35
CA LYS A 411 7.59 0.39 18.27
C LYS A 411 7.51 -0.08 19.73
N VAL A 412 8.31 -1.10 20.05
CA VAL A 412 8.42 -1.66 21.39
C VAL A 412 9.88 -1.54 21.82
N ALA A 413 10.13 -0.92 22.95
CA ALA A 413 11.48 -0.80 23.48
C ALA A 413 12.09 -2.19 23.71
N VAL A 414 13.38 -2.33 23.44
CA VAL A 414 14.11 -3.57 23.64
C VAL A 414 15.55 -3.30 24.03
N ARG A 415 16.06 -4.08 24.95
CA ARG A 415 17.49 -4.18 25.27
C ARG A 415 18.05 -5.43 24.60
N VAL A 416 19.09 -5.25 23.80
CA VAL A 416 19.79 -6.33 23.11
C VAL A 416 21.05 -6.71 23.91
N VAL A 417 21.17 -7.98 24.25
CA VAL A 417 22.33 -8.53 24.91
C VAL A 417 22.90 -9.64 24.03
N ASP A 418 24.08 -9.38 23.47
CA ASP A 418 24.82 -10.37 22.69
C ASP A 418 25.70 -11.20 23.62
N LEU A 419 25.51 -12.52 23.57
CA LEU A 419 26.26 -13.51 24.36
C LEU A 419 26.91 -14.48 23.38
N LYS A 420 28.02 -15.10 23.79
CA LYS A 420 28.81 -16.02 22.96
C LYS A 420 28.00 -17.07 22.17
N ARG A 421 26.85 -17.52 22.69
CA ARG A 421 26.03 -18.59 22.08
C ARG A 421 24.60 -18.19 21.72
N GLN A 422 24.17 -16.98 22.10
CA GLN A 422 22.78 -16.53 21.86
C GLN A 422 22.67 -15.01 21.98
N ILE A 423 21.73 -14.45 21.29
CA ILE A 423 21.29 -13.06 21.45
C ILE A 423 20.01 -13.04 22.28
N LYS A 424 20.02 -12.30 23.39
CA LYS A 424 18.84 -12.11 24.24
C LYS A 424 18.20 -10.77 23.95
N LEU A 425 16.88 -10.78 23.73
CA LEU A 425 16.07 -9.58 23.59
C LEU A 425 15.21 -9.42 24.84
N HIS A 426 15.46 -8.38 25.61
CA HIS A 426 14.67 -8.06 26.79
C HIS A 426 13.62 -7.02 26.42
N LEU A 427 12.37 -7.46 26.33
CA LEU A 427 11.21 -6.62 26.04
C LEU A 427 10.58 -6.13 27.37
N PRO A 428 9.86 -4.97 27.37
CA PRO A 428 9.25 -4.43 28.57
C PRO A 428 8.18 -5.37 29.13
N THR A 429 8.26 -5.67 30.42
CA THR A 429 7.27 -6.51 31.13
C THR A 429 5.88 -5.88 31.17
N CYS A 430 5.80 -4.53 31.08
CA CYS A 430 4.54 -3.78 31.04
C CYS A 430 3.85 -3.79 29.68
N THR A 431 4.44 -4.41 28.62
CA THR A 431 3.84 -4.45 27.29
C THR A 431 2.53 -5.27 27.33
N PRO A 432 1.37 -4.65 27.01
CA PRO A 432 0.07 -5.35 27.11
C PRO A 432 -0.14 -6.38 26.00
N ASN A 433 0.70 -6.38 24.98
CA ASN A 433 0.52 -7.16 23.74
C ASN A 433 1.37 -8.44 23.70
N GLN A 434 1.89 -8.92 24.82
CA GLN A 434 2.79 -10.10 24.89
C GLN A 434 2.19 -11.33 24.23
N ALA A 435 0.91 -11.61 24.50
CA ALA A 435 0.18 -12.76 23.91
C ALA A 435 0.08 -12.69 22.36
N ILE A 436 -0.03 -11.46 21.83
CA ILE A 436 -0.06 -11.25 20.37
C ILE A 436 1.32 -11.50 19.75
N PHE A 437 2.40 -11.10 20.42
CA PHE A 437 3.75 -11.43 19.95
C PHE A 437 3.97 -12.95 19.88
N ALA A 438 3.62 -13.67 20.94
CA ALA A 438 3.74 -15.14 20.98
C ALA A 438 2.91 -15.79 19.85
N LEU A 439 1.68 -15.31 19.65
CA LEU A 439 0.80 -15.79 18.59
C LEU A 439 1.38 -15.54 17.20
N LEU A 440 1.94 -14.35 16.95
CA LEU A 440 2.56 -14.00 15.67
C LEU A 440 3.74 -14.92 15.37
N LEU A 441 4.67 -15.06 16.29
CA LEU A 441 5.85 -15.91 16.14
C LEU A 441 5.43 -17.36 15.84
N GLY A 442 4.40 -17.87 16.53
CA GLY A 442 3.85 -19.20 16.29
C GLY A 442 3.14 -19.36 14.94
N ARG A 443 2.71 -18.26 14.32
CA ARG A 443 2.03 -18.28 13.01
C ARG A 443 2.93 -18.00 11.82
N LEU A 444 4.09 -17.40 12.04
CA LEU A 444 5.06 -17.12 10.97
C LEU A 444 5.37 -18.33 10.08
N PRO A 445 5.56 -19.55 10.61
CA PRO A 445 5.80 -20.74 9.77
C PRO A 445 4.66 -21.06 8.81
N ARG A 446 3.45 -20.54 9.08
CA ARG A 446 2.26 -20.74 8.23
C ARG A 446 2.08 -19.67 7.15
N LEU A 447 2.90 -18.63 7.18
CA LEU A 447 2.96 -17.63 6.12
C LEU A 447 3.63 -18.31 4.92
N THR A 448 2.84 -18.87 4.06
CA THR A 448 3.26 -19.38 2.75
C THR A 448 2.88 -18.36 1.70
N ILE A 449 3.83 -18.09 0.87
CA ILE A 449 3.67 -17.42 -0.41
C ILE A 449 3.83 -18.49 -1.45
#